data_d3a1ab2125eaf79718c3207cdb559115
#
_entry.id   d3a1ab2125eaf79718c3207cdb559115
#
_cell.length_a   1.000
_cell.length_b   1.000
_cell.length_c   1.000
_cell.angle_alpha   90.00
_cell.angle_beta   90.00
_cell.angle_gamma   90.00
#
_symmetry.space_group_name_H-M   'P 1'
#
loop_
_entity.id
_entity.type
_entity.pdbx_description
1 polymer ?
#
loop_
_entity_poly.entity_id
_entity_poly.type
_entity_poly.pdbx_seq_one_letter_code
_entity_poly.pdbx_strand_id
1 'polypeptide(L)'
;MSWIEQILAREILDSRGNPTIEAEVVLAEGVIGRAAVPSGASTGEHEAVELRDGDKNRYGGKGVTKAVRNVNEVIGPALEGFDALDQIEIDEALLQLDGTATKSKLGANALLSVSLATARAAATYLEIPLYRYLGGTNARTLPVPMMNIINGGAHADNNVDFQEFMVVPVGAATFREALRMGAEVFHELKAVLKKKGYATSVGDEGGFAPNLRSNEEAIETILEAVTKAGFSVGGDCLLALDPAASEFYDGRSYVFKKSDKRKLTSEEMVAFWQNWCSQYPIISIEDGMAENDWNGWKLLTDAIGERVQLVGDDLFVTNTSFLQKGIDLGVANSILIKVNQIGTLTETLACIELAQKHGRTAIISHRSGETEDPFIADLAVATNAGQIKTGSLSRTDRIAKYNQLLRIEEDLRGSAKYPGQSAFYQIQNTKRSNTKQKKARAQAARR
;
A
#
# COMPACT_ATOMS: atom_id res chain seq x y z
N MET A 1 30.09 -2.93 18.13
CA MET A 1 30.06 -1.52 17.72
C MET A 1 29.09 -1.43 16.54
N SER A 2 28.15 -0.51 16.60
CA SER A 2 27.07 -0.32 15.62
C SER A 2 27.50 0.42 14.34
N TRP A 3 28.80 0.66 14.16
CA TRP A 3 29.30 1.40 13.01
C TRP A 3 29.24 0.56 11.73
N ILE A 4 28.86 1.22 10.63
CA ILE A 4 28.86 0.65 9.28
C ILE A 4 30.34 0.42 8.87
N GLU A 5 30.68 -0.84 8.62
CA GLU A 5 31.98 -1.23 8.09
C GLU A 5 31.98 -1.31 6.56
N GLN A 6 30.82 -1.81 5.99
CA GLN A 6 30.71 -1.97 4.56
C GLN A 6 29.24 -1.93 4.12
N ILE A 7 28.99 -1.40 2.93
CA ILE A 7 27.71 -1.50 2.25
C ILE A 7 27.93 -2.14 0.88
N LEU A 8 27.17 -3.19 0.59
CA LEU A 8 27.24 -3.93 -0.67
C LEU A 8 25.83 -4.01 -1.29
N ALA A 9 25.75 -3.79 -2.58
CA ALA A 9 24.50 -3.99 -3.31
C ALA A 9 24.68 -4.95 -4.49
N ARG A 10 23.58 -5.59 -4.87
CA ARG A 10 23.49 -6.47 -6.04
C ARG A 10 22.18 -6.29 -6.76
N GLU A 11 22.15 -6.71 -8.01
CA GLU A 11 20.94 -6.85 -8.79
C GLU A 11 20.32 -8.21 -8.50
N ILE A 12 19.01 -8.22 -8.17
CA ILE A 12 18.19 -9.42 -8.01
C ILE A 12 16.97 -9.32 -8.91
N LEU A 13 16.11 -10.33 -8.96
CA LEU A 13 14.87 -10.31 -9.73
C LEU A 13 13.66 -10.05 -8.82
N ASP A 14 12.75 -9.21 -9.31
CA ASP A 14 11.43 -9.02 -8.71
C ASP A 14 10.44 -10.14 -9.09
N SER A 15 9.23 -10.11 -8.56
CA SER A 15 8.17 -11.09 -8.81
C SER A 15 7.67 -11.14 -10.26
N ARG A 16 8.05 -10.16 -11.09
CA ARG A 16 7.76 -10.11 -12.53
C ARG A 16 8.94 -10.54 -13.38
N GLY A 17 10.06 -10.93 -12.76
CA GLY A 17 11.31 -11.29 -13.44
C GLY A 17 12.08 -10.08 -13.97
N ASN A 18 11.75 -8.85 -13.51
CA ASN A 18 12.55 -7.67 -13.81
C ASN A 18 13.63 -7.46 -12.75
N PRO A 19 14.79 -6.90 -13.12
CA PRO A 19 15.81 -6.55 -12.13
C PRO A 19 15.32 -5.52 -11.12
N THR A 20 15.76 -5.71 -9.87
CA THR A 20 15.68 -4.72 -8.79
C THR A 20 16.95 -4.78 -7.95
N ILE A 21 17.08 -3.88 -6.96
CA ILE A 21 18.26 -3.77 -6.13
C ILE A 21 18.04 -4.37 -4.74
N GLU A 22 19.03 -5.08 -4.25
CA GLU A 22 19.17 -5.51 -2.86
C GLU A 22 20.47 -4.97 -2.29
N ALA A 23 20.41 -4.38 -1.08
CA ALA A 23 21.61 -3.93 -0.36
C ALA A 23 21.81 -4.70 0.93
N GLU A 24 23.06 -4.85 1.32
CA GLU A 24 23.51 -5.34 2.63
C GLU A 24 24.33 -4.25 3.32
N VAL A 25 24.01 -3.97 4.56
CA VAL A 25 24.78 -3.13 5.47
C VAL A 25 25.45 -4.05 6.49
N VAL A 26 26.77 -4.04 6.51
CA VAL A 26 27.61 -4.85 7.42
C VAL A 26 28.15 -3.93 8.49
N LEU A 27 27.92 -4.29 9.76
CA LEU A 27 28.45 -3.56 10.91
C LEU A 27 29.79 -4.15 11.40
N ALA A 28 30.56 -3.37 12.12
CA ALA A 28 31.90 -3.73 12.61
C ALA A 28 31.98 -5.03 13.45
N GLU A 29 30.85 -5.53 13.97
CA GLU A 29 30.80 -6.82 14.67
C GLU A 29 30.29 -7.96 13.77
N GLY A 30 30.21 -7.74 12.45
CA GLY A 30 29.78 -8.73 11.48
C GLY A 30 28.25 -8.92 11.42
N VAL A 31 27.47 -8.05 12.08
CA VAL A 31 26.02 -8.01 11.95
C VAL A 31 25.64 -7.51 10.56
N ILE A 32 24.70 -8.18 9.91
CA ILE A 32 24.27 -7.84 8.55
C ILE A 32 22.77 -7.51 8.55
N GLY A 33 22.43 -6.35 8.00
CA GLY A 33 21.07 -6.01 7.61
C GLY A 33 20.95 -6.05 6.08
N ARG A 34 19.88 -6.69 5.58
CA ARG A 34 19.63 -6.83 4.13
C ARG A 34 18.24 -6.31 3.78
N ALA A 35 18.11 -5.58 2.68
CA ALA A 35 16.83 -5.14 2.18
C ALA A 35 16.78 -5.14 0.65
N ALA A 36 15.65 -5.58 0.11
CA ALA A 36 15.34 -5.54 -1.31
C ALA A 36 14.24 -4.51 -1.59
N VAL A 37 14.38 -3.78 -2.68
CA VAL A 37 13.46 -2.69 -3.04
C VAL A 37 12.41 -3.17 -4.03
N PRO A 38 11.10 -2.90 -3.79
CA PRO A 38 10.06 -3.19 -4.76
C PRO A 38 10.06 -2.22 -5.95
N SER A 39 9.37 -2.56 -7.04
CA SER A 39 9.24 -1.70 -8.23
C SER A 39 7.80 -1.58 -8.72
N GLY A 40 7.39 -0.39 -9.21
CA GLY A 40 6.07 -0.14 -9.75
C GLY A 40 5.89 -0.65 -11.18
N ALA A 41 4.63 -0.92 -11.58
CA ALA A 41 4.22 -1.09 -12.98
C ALA A 41 3.62 0.21 -13.52
N SER A 42 2.58 0.73 -12.87
CA SER A 42 2.11 2.10 -12.99
C SER A 42 2.85 2.96 -11.96
N THR A 43 3.21 4.18 -12.31
CA THR A 43 3.92 5.11 -11.43
C THR A 43 3.25 6.47 -11.54
N GLY A 44 2.95 7.09 -10.38
CA GLY A 44 2.49 8.46 -10.32
C GLY A 44 3.53 9.42 -10.92
N GLU A 45 3.08 10.49 -11.54
CA GLU A 45 3.93 11.47 -12.23
C GLU A 45 5.02 12.07 -11.31
N HIS A 46 4.75 12.12 -10.02
CA HIS A 46 5.60 12.79 -9.02
C HIS A 46 6.38 11.84 -8.12
N GLU A 47 6.42 10.55 -8.42
CA GLU A 47 7.23 9.59 -7.66
C GLU A 47 8.74 9.89 -7.76
N ALA A 48 9.49 9.54 -6.72
CA ALA A 48 10.94 9.55 -6.77
C ALA A 48 11.46 8.56 -7.84
N VAL A 49 12.58 8.92 -8.47
CA VAL A 49 13.07 8.21 -9.67
C VAL A 49 13.63 6.84 -9.32
N GLU A 50 13.02 5.79 -9.83
CA GLU A 50 13.63 4.47 -9.89
C GLU A 50 14.68 4.47 -11.00
N LEU A 51 15.98 4.44 -10.63
CA LEU A 51 17.05 4.52 -11.61
C LEU A 51 17.20 3.19 -12.37
N ARG A 52 16.97 3.24 -13.67
CA ARG A 52 17.13 2.15 -14.62
C ARG A 52 18.30 2.40 -15.59
N ASP A 53 18.93 1.33 -16.07
CA ASP A 53 20.10 1.44 -16.95
C ASP A 53 19.77 2.01 -18.33
N GLY A 54 18.59 1.71 -18.86
CA GLY A 54 18.12 2.13 -20.19
C GLY A 54 18.78 1.36 -21.35
N ASP A 55 19.70 0.42 -21.08
CA ASP A 55 20.33 -0.42 -22.11
C ASP A 55 19.35 -1.51 -22.57
N LYS A 56 18.80 -1.32 -23.75
CA LYS A 56 17.81 -2.26 -24.35
C LYS A 56 18.37 -3.66 -24.61
N ASN A 57 19.70 -3.83 -24.70
CA ASN A 57 20.32 -5.13 -24.89
C ASN A 57 20.39 -5.96 -23.59
N ARG A 58 20.08 -5.33 -22.45
CA ARG A 58 20.10 -5.98 -21.14
C ARG A 58 18.77 -5.75 -20.44
N TYR A 59 18.03 -6.84 -20.17
CA TYR A 59 16.67 -6.80 -19.55
C TYR A 59 15.70 -5.81 -20.23
N GLY A 60 15.83 -5.59 -21.55
CA GLY A 60 14.99 -4.65 -22.28
C GLY A 60 15.09 -3.18 -21.80
N GLY A 61 16.19 -2.81 -21.16
CA GLY A 61 16.41 -1.46 -20.58
C GLY A 61 16.12 -1.36 -19.08
N LYS A 62 15.58 -2.42 -18.46
CA LYS A 62 15.14 -2.42 -17.07
C LYS A 62 16.24 -2.78 -16.04
N GLY A 63 17.50 -3.00 -16.46
CA GLY A 63 18.62 -3.26 -15.57
C GLY A 63 18.80 -2.16 -14.52
N VAL A 64 19.43 -2.50 -13.38
CA VAL A 64 19.69 -1.57 -12.25
C VAL A 64 21.16 -1.49 -11.88
N THR A 65 22.07 -1.83 -12.80
CA THR A 65 23.52 -1.84 -12.53
C THR A 65 24.05 -0.46 -12.19
N LYS A 66 23.47 0.62 -12.71
CA LYS A 66 23.81 1.99 -12.33
C LYS A 66 23.48 2.26 -10.85
N ALA A 67 22.28 1.87 -10.40
CA ALA A 67 21.89 2.00 -9.00
C ALA A 67 22.80 1.15 -8.08
N VAL A 68 23.10 -0.10 -8.47
CA VAL A 68 24.04 -0.96 -7.75
C VAL A 68 25.43 -0.33 -7.65
N ARG A 69 25.93 0.23 -8.75
CA ARG A 69 27.21 0.95 -8.75
C ARG A 69 27.18 2.18 -7.83
N ASN A 70 26.10 2.95 -7.87
CA ASN A 70 25.94 4.10 -7.00
C ASN A 70 25.99 3.72 -5.51
N VAL A 71 25.41 2.58 -5.13
CA VAL A 71 25.53 2.06 -3.76
C VAL A 71 26.97 1.66 -3.46
N ASN A 72 27.61 0.85 -4.32
CA ASN A 72 28.92 0.26 -4.03
C ASN A 72 30.07 1.27 -4.09
N GLU A 73 30.00 2.25 -4.99
CA GLU A 73 31.12 3.15 -5.28
C GLU A 73 30.94 4.58 -4.72
N VAL A 74 29.70 4.99 -4.39
CA VAL A 74 29.39 6.35 -3.91
C VAL A 74 28.82 6.32 -2.50
N ILE A 75 27.69 5.62 -2.30
CA ILE A 75 26.95 5.63 -1.02
C ILE A 75 27.74 4.87 0.05
N GLY A 76 28.20 3.65 -0.25
CA GLY A 76 28.93 2.81 0.68
C GLY A 76 30.16 3.51 1.28
N PRO A 77 31.11 4.00 0.46
CA PRO A 77 32.26 4.74 0.95
C PRO A 77 31.92 6.02 1.74
N ALA A 78 30.80 6.67 1.42
CA ALA A 78 30.38 7.90 2.10
C ALA A 78 29.77 7.64 3.48
N LEU A 79 29.19 6.47 3.70
CA LEU A 79 28.54 6.10 4.98
C LEU A 79 29.40 5.18 5.85
N GLU A 80 30.59 4.79 5.41
CA GLU A 80 31.55 4.04 6.23
C GLU A 80 31.88 4.82 7.50
N GLY A 81 31.77 4.16 8.66
CA GLY A 81 31.98 4.76 9.97
C GLY A 81 30.76 5.47 10.58
N PHE A 82 29.66 5.60 9.86
CA PHE A 82 28.40 6.10 10.45
C PHE A 82 27.82 5.08 11.44
N ASP A 83 27.12 5.59 12.47
CA ASP A 83 26.40 4.73 13.41
C ASP A 83 25.06 4.28 12.81
N ALA A 84 24.90 2.97 12.61
CA ALA A 84 23.64 2.41 12.08
C ALA A 84 22.42 2.65 12.98
N LEU A 85 22.61 3.03 14.24
CA LEU A 85 21.52 3.39 15.14
C LEU A 85 20.97 4.80 14.89
N ASP A 86 21.70 5.63 14.14
CA ASP A 86 21.28 7.00 13.81
C ASP A 86 20.65 7.06 12.40
N GLN A 87 19.48 6.43 12.27
CA GLN A 87 18.74 6.32 10.99
C GLN A 87 18.50 7.69 10.33
N ILE A 88 18.22 8.73 11.12
CA ILE A 88 17.92 10.06 10.57
C ILE A 88 19.17 10.65 9.93
N GLU A 89 20.32 10.58 10.58
CA GLU A 89 21.59 11.10 10.05
C GLU A 89 21.98 10.37 8.74
N ILE A 90 21.78 9.04 8.71
CA ILE A 90 22.04 8.24 7.51
C ILE A 90 21.13 8.64 6.36
N ASP A 91 19.82 8.76 6.58
CA ASP A 91 18.88 9.14 5.54
C ASP A 91 19.11 10.58 5.06
N GLU A 92 19.48 11.51 5.96
CA GLU A 92 19.90 12.87 5.58
C GLU A 92 21.18 12.87 4.75
N ALA A 93 22.17 12.07 5.10
CA ALA A 93 23.40 11.92 4.31
C ALA A 93 23.10 11.36 2.91
N LEU A 94 22.20 10.35 2.80
CA LEU A 94 21.73 9.82 1.52
C LEU A 94 21.09 10.90 0.66
N LEU A 95 20.19 11.72 1.23
CA LEU A 95 19.53 12.82 0.54
C LEU A 95 20.51 13.90 0.09
N GLN A 96 21.51 14.22 0.90
CA GLN A 96 22.56 15.20 0.56
C GLN A 96 23.48 14.69 -0.56
N LEU A 97 23.82 13.40 -0.59
CA LEU A 97 24.62 12.77 -1.64
C LEU A 97 23.91 12.82 -3.00
N ASP A 98 22.60 12.59 -3.03
CA ASP A 98 21.81 12.73 -4.26
C ASP A 98 21.63 14.21 -4.61
N GLY A 99 21.16 15.04 -3.70
CA GLY A 99 21.00 16.49 -3.85
C GLY A 99 19.90 16.91 -4.81
N THR A 100 19.06 15.97 -5.31
CA THR A 100 17.94 16.29 -6.21
C THR A 100 16.59 16.02 -5.54
N ALA A 101 15.56 16.79 -5.89
CA ALA A 101 14.23 16.67 -5.29
C ALA A 101 13.58 15.28 -5.54
N THR A 102 13.89 14.67 -6.68
CA THR A 102 13.31 13.38 -7.11
C THR A 102 14.27 12.20 -6.98
N LYS A 103 15.41 12.36 -6.31
CA LYS A 103 16.48 11.35 -6.18
C LYS A 103 16.98 10.85 -7.54
N SER A 104 17.02 11.71 -8.53
CA SER A 104 17.32 11.33 -9.93
C SER A 104 18.82 11.11 -10.20
N LYS A 105 19.71 11.56 -9.32
CA LYS A 105 21.18 11.43 -9.50
C LYS A 105 21.66 10.03 -9.13
N LEU A 106 21.30 9.53 -7.96
CA LEU A 106 21.72 8.23 -7.45
C LEU A 106 20.64 7.15 -7.63
N GLY A 107 19.37 7.56 -7.64
CA GLY A 107 18.18 6.71 -7.73
C GLY A 107 17.53 6.45 -6.37
N ALA A 108 16.23 6.67 -6.28
CA ALA A 108 15.46 6.37 -5.07
C ALA A 108 15.59 4.90 -4.65
N ASN A 109 15.68 3.99 -5.62
CA ASN A 109 15.92 2.57 -5.37
C ASN A 109 17.28 2.31 -4.70
N ALA A 110 18.34 3.01 -5.10
CA ALA A 110 19.66 2.92 -4.44
C ALA A 110 19.60 3.44 -3.01
N LEU A 111 19.04 4.63 -2.79
CA LEU A 111 18.91 5.23 -1.47
C LEU A 111 18.07 4.34 -0.54
N LEU A 112 16.89 3.92 -0.99
CA LEU A 112 15.98 3.12 -0.19
C LEU A 112 16.57 1.77 0.22
N SER A 113 17.29 1.10 -0.68
CA SER A 113 17.91 -0.19 -0.36
C SER A 113 18.85 -0.09 0.84
N VAL A 114 19.64 0.98 0.92
CA VAL A 114 20.56 1.25 2.01
C VAL A 114 19.82 1.67 3.27
N SER A 115 18.88 2.59 3.16
CA SER A 115 18.06 3.07 4.28
C SER A 115 17.35 1.92 5.02
N LEU A 116 16.68 1.01 4.29
CA LEU A 116 16.00 -0.14 4.87
C LEU A 116 16.97 -1.20 5.43
N ALA A 117 18.09 -1.45 4.73
CA ALA A 117 19.11 -2.39 5.18
C ALA A 117 19.76 -1.92 6.48
N THR A 118 19.99 -0.61 6.63
CA THR A 118 20.52 -0.01 7.86
C THR A 118 19.58 -0.22 9.04
N ALA A 119 18.28 0.05 8.87
CA ALA A 119 17.29 -0.20 9.93
C ALA A 119 17.28 -1.67 10.40
N ARG A 120 17.44 -2.62 9.46
CA ARG A 120 17.57 -4.03 9.80
C ARG A 120 18.86 -4.38 10.51
N ALA A 121 19.99 -3.83 10.07
CA ALA A 121 21.27 -4.01 10.74
C ALA A 121 21.21 -3.51 12.18
N ALA A 122 20.65 -2.32 12.39
CA ALA A 122 20.44 -1.73 13.71
C ALA A 122 19.53 -2.60 14.61
N ALA A 123 18.41 -3.06 14.10
CA ALA A 123 17.49 -3.94 14.84
C ALA A 123 18.17 -5.27 15.22
N THR A 124 18.90 -5.87 14.29
CA THR A 124 19.66 -7.11 14.50
C THR A 124 20.78 -6.91 15.52
N TYR A 125 21.51 -5.80 15.44
CA TYR A 125 22.56 -5.44 16.39
C TYR A 125 22.04 -5.30 17.82
N LEU A 126 20.85 -4.71 17.98
CA LEU A 126 20.17 -4.56 19.28
C LEU A 126 19.45 -5.84 19.74
N GLU A 127 19.46 -6.92 18.94
CA GLU A 127 18.74 -8.17 19.21
C GLU A 127 17.24 -7.97 19.44
N ILE A 128 16.61 -7.01 18.78
CA ILE A 128 15.17 -6.75 18.86
C ILE A 128 14.51 -6.87 17.49
N PRO A 129 13.25 -7.35 17.44
CA PRO A 129 12.50 -7.42 16.17
C PRO A 129 12.38 -6.04 15.49
N LEU A 130 12.43 -6.02 14.15
CA LEU A 130 12.39 -4.78 13.37
C LEU A 130 11.17 -3.89 13.70
N TYR A 131 9.98 -4.48 13.84
CA TYR A 131 8.78 -3.71 14.19
C TYR A 131 8.89 -3.01 15.56
N ARG A 132 9.64 -3.61 16.52
CA ARG A 132 9.90 -2.99 17.84
C ARG A 132 10.98 -1.93 17.77
N TYR A 133 12.01 -2.15 16.95
CA TYR A 133 13.06 -1.15 16.74
C TYR A 133 12.45 0.14 16.18
N LEU A 134 11.63 0.03 15.13
CA LEU A 134 11.01 1.18 14.48
C LEU A 134 9.88 1.83 15.30
N GLY A 135 9.07 1.03 15.99
CA GLY A 135 7.82 1.50 16.63
C GLY A 135 7.84 1.54 18.16
N GLY A 136 8.92 1.09 18.78
CA GLY A 136 9.08 1.07 20.23
C GLY A 136 8.08 0.14 20.93
N THR A 137 7.86 0.39 22.23
CA THR A 137 7.07 -0.48 23.11
C THR A 137 5.57 -0.52 22.77
N ASN A 138 5.05 0.47 22.04
CA ASN A 138 3.63 0.52 21.66
C ASN A 138 3.32 -0.09 20.29
N ALA A 139 4.30 -0.61 19.57
CA ALA A 139 4.12 -1.33 18.30
C ALA A 139 3.42 -2.68 18.54
N ARG A 140 2.09 -2.74 18.35
CA ARG A 140 1.28 -3.93 18.67
C ARG A 140 -0.02 -4.06 17.88
N THR A 141 -0.30 -3.13 16.96
CA THR A 141 -1.52 -3.18 16.14
C THR A 141 -1.24 -3.95 14.87
N LEU A 142 -1.82 -5.14 14.76
CA LEU A 142 -1.83 -5.92 13.52
C LEU A 142 -2.72 -5.21 12.50
N PRO A 143 -2.26 -4.99 11.26
CA PRO A 143 -3.06 -4.27 10.28
C PRO A 143 -4.22 -5.12 9.75
N VAL A 144 -5.34 -4.47 9.44
CA VAL A 144 -6.42 -5.07 8.64
C VAL A 144 -5.92 -5.22 7.20
N PRO A 145 -5.90 -6.45 6.64
CA PRO A 145 -5.44 -6.64 5.27
C PRO A 145 -6.53 -6.27 4.27
N MET A 146 -6.14 -5.53 3.22
CA MET A 146 -6.94 -5.26 2.04
C MET A 146 -6.42 -6.20 0.94
N MET A 147 -7.13 -7.33 0.75
CA MET A 147 -6.65 -8.47 -0.04
C MET A 147 -7.16 -8.39 -1.47
N ASN A 148 -6.31 -8.08 -2.44
CA ASN A 148 -6.66 -8.00 -3.85
C ASN A 148 -6.95 -9.39 -4.42
N ILE A 149 -8.23 -9.74 -4.66
CA ILE A 149 -8.65 -11.06 -5.10
C ILE A 149 -9.14 -11.14 -6.55
N ILE A 150 -9.48 -10.00 -7.18
CA ILE A 150 -9.72 -9.88 -8.64
C ILE A 150 -8.92 -8.70 -9.17
N ASN A 151 -8.18 -8.94 -10.26
CA ASN A 151 -7.40 -7.97 -11.01
C ASN A 151 -8.08 -7.59 -12.33
N GLY A 152 -8.00 -6.31 -12.67
CA GLY A 152 -8.36 -5.77 -13.98
C GLY A 152 -7.40 -4.62 -14.35
N GLY A 153 -7.89 -3.61 -15.05
CA GLY A 153 -7.11 -2.43 -15.42
C GLY A 153 -5.76 -2.77 -16.06
N ALA A 154 -4.71 -2.11 -15.62
CA ALA A 154 -3.34 -2.37 -16.04
C ALA A 154 -2.76 -3.70 -15.48
N HIS A 155 -3.36 -4.26 -14.43
CA HIS A 155 -2.88 -5.48 -13.77
C HIS A 155 -3.38 -6.79 -14.43
N ALA A 156 -4.27 -6.71 -15.43
CA ALA A 156 -4.78 -7.88 -16.15
C ALA A 156 -5.21 -7.56 -17.57
N ASP A 157 -4.91 -8.48 -18.49
CA ASP A 157 -5.42 -8.44 -19.87
C ASP A 157 -6.84 -9.04 -19.93
N ASN A 158 -7.83 -8.23 -19.53
CA ASN A 158 -9.26 -8.60 -19.48
C ASN A 158 -10.16 -7.38 -19.73
N ASN A 159 -11.49 -7.56 -19.67
CA ASN A 159 -12.49 -6.52 -19.96
C ASN A 159 -12.88 -5.67 -18.73
N VAL A 160 -12.18 -5.78 -17.62
CA VAL A 160 -12.48 -5.03 -16.39
C VAL A 160 -11.65 -3.75 -16.36
N ASP A 161 -12.29 -2.58 -16.21
CA ASP A 161 -11.59 -1.29 -16.21
C ASP A 161 -10.83 -1.02 -14.91
N PHE A 162 -11.41 -1.37 -13.77
CA PHE A 162 -10.81 -1.13 -12.45
C PHE A 162 -9.68 -2.12 -12.16
N GLN A 163 -8.63 -1.60 -11.56
CA GLN A 163 -7.37 -2.32 -11.41
C GLN A 163 -7.45 -3.41 -10.34
N GLU A 164 -8.09 -3.12 -9.19
CA GLU A 164 -8.13 -4.04 -8.05
C GLU A 164 -9.49 -4.05 -7.34
N PHE A 165 -9.89 -5.26 -7.00
CA PHE A 165 -11.07 -5.54 -6.16
C PHE A 165 -10.62 -6.33 -4.94
N MET A 166 -10.77 -5.75 -3.76
CA MET A 166 -10.21 -6.26 -2.52
C MET A 166 -11.30 -6.70 -1.54
N VAL A 167 -11.04 -7.79 -0.83
CA VAL A 167 -11.80 -8.21 0.36
C VAL A 167 -11.10 -7.69 1.62
N VAL A 168 -11.89 -7.18 2.56
CA VAL A 168 -11.42 -6.58 3.81
C VAL A 168 -12.11 -7.29 4.98
N PRO A 169 -11.43 -8.23 5.68
CA PRO A 169 -12.02 -9.08 6.73
C PRO A 169 -12.08 -8.34 8.08
N VAL A 170 -12.96 -7.36 8.21
CA VAL A 170 -13.09 -6.49 9.39
C VAL A 170 -13.75 -7.18 10.59
N GLY A 171 -14.50 -8.27 10.37
CA GLY A 171 -15.24 -8.98 11.42
C GLY A 171 -14.38 -10.00 12.20
N ALA A 172 -13.14 -10.24 11.77
CA ALA A 172 -12.24 -11.16 12.45
C ALA A 172 -11.82 -10.65 13.84
N ALA A 173 -11.59 -11.57 14.77
CA ALA A 173 -11.13 -11.23 16.12
C ALA A 173 -9.60 -11.05 16.22
N THR A 174 -8.84 -11.67 15.32
CA THR A 174 -7.37 -11.67 15.28
C THR A 174 -6.89 -11.56 13.84
N PHE A 175 -5.62 -11.22 13.63
CA PHE A 175 -5.03 -11.20 12.30
C PHE A 175 -5.04 -12.59 11.65
N ARG A 176 -4.72 -13.64 12.43
CA ARG A 176 -4.76 -15.05 11.99
C ARG A 176 -6.14 -15.43 11.43
N GLU A 177 -7.21 -15.05 12.14
CA GLU A 177 -8.58 -15.29 11.66
C GLU A 177 -8.91 -14.48 10.42
N ALA A 178 -8.46 -13.21 10.34
CA ALA A 178 -8.62 -12.38 9.14
C ALA A 178 -7.95 -13.03 7.92
N LEU A 179 -6.74 -13.54 8.09
CA LEU A 179 -6.01 -14.23 7.02
C LEU A 179 -6.72 -15.54 6.61
N ARG A 180 -7.24 -16.32 7.57
CA ARG A 180 -8.03 -17.52 7.29
C ARG A 180 -9.29 -17.18 6.48
N MET A 181 -10.06 -16.17 6.92
CA MET A 181 -11.27 -15.72 6.22
C MET A 181 -10.96 -15.34 4.77
N GLY A 182 -9.91 -14.54 4.56
CA GLY A 182 -9.47 -14.18 3.21
C GLY A 182 -9.11 -15.40 2.35
N ALA A 183 -8.37 -16.37 2.91
CA ALA A 183 -7.97 -17.59 2.20
C ALA A 183 -9.20 -18.45 1.80
N GLU A 184 -10.16 -18.61 2.70
CA GLU A 184 -11.40 -19.34 2.41
C GLU A 184 -12.22 -18.65 1.32
N VAL A 185 -12.37 -17.30 1.38
CA VAL A 185 -13.03 -16.52 0.32
C VAL A 185 -12.29 -16.66 -1.01
N PHE A 186 -10.95 -16.62 -1.00
CA PHE A 186 -10.14 -16.78 -2.22
C PHE A 186 -10.37 -18.15 -2.87
N HIS A 187 -10.43 -19.23 -2.09
CA HIS A 187 -10.70 -20.58 -2.61
C HIS A 187 -12.14 -20.72 -3.12
N GLU A 188 -13.13 -20.16 -2.42
CA GLU A 188 -14.52 -20.15 -2.90
C GLU A 188 -14.67 -19.31 -4.17
N LEU A 189 -13.96 -18.17 -4.28
CA LEU A 189 -13.95 -17.37 -5.50
C LEU A 189 -13.42 -18.18 -6.68
N LYS A 190 -12.35 -18.97 -6.48
CA LYS A 190 -11.84 -19.88 -7.51
C LYS A 190 -12.91 -20.89 -7.95
N ALA A 191 -13.67 -21.46 -7.02
CA ALA A 191 -14.75 -22.39 -7.31
C ALA A 191 -15.91 -21.72 -8.09
N VAL A 192 -16.30 -20.50 -7.66
CA VAL A 192 -17.34 -19.71 -8.33
C VAL A 192 -16.94 -19.36 -9.75
N LEU A 193 -15.72 -18.88 -9.98
CA LEU A 193 -15.19 -18.54 -11.30
C LEU A 193 -15.18 -19.77 -12.23
N LYS A 194 -14.68 -20.92 -11.75
CA LYS A 194 -14.70 -22.18 -12.51
C LYS A 194 -16.13 -22.60 -12.88
N LYS A 195 -17.07 -22.53 -11.96
CA LYS A 195 -18.46 -22.89 -12.20
C LYS A 195 -19.11 -22.00 -13.27
N LYS A 196 -18.73 -20.70 -13.30
CA LYS A 196 -19.17 -19.73 -14.32
C LYS A 196 -18.42 -19.87 -15.66
N GLY A 197 -17.40 -20.75 -15.76
CA GLY A 197 -16.61 -20.95 -16.97
C GLY A 197 -15.49 -19.94 -17.16
N TYR A 198 -15.13 -19.18 -16.12
CA TYR A 198 -14.06 -18.18 -16.18
C TYR A 198 -12.68 -18.78 -15.86
N ALA A 199 -11.64 -18.14 -16.40
CA ALA A 199 -10.25 -18.47 -16.06
C ALA A 199 -9.93 -18.19 -14.58
N THR A 200 -9.06 -19.02 -14.00
CA THR A 200 -8.57 -18.87 -12.62
C THR A 200 -7.05 -18.73 -12.56
N SER A 201 -6.43 -18.24 -13.65
CA SER A 201 -5.07 -17.73 -13.65
C SER A 201 -5.01 -16.45 -12.81
N VAL A 202 -3.85 -16.20 -12.20
CA VAL A 202 -3.64 -15.05 -11.33
C VAL A 202 -2.80 -13.98 -12.03
N GLY A 203 -3.06 -12.73 -11.70
CA GLY A 203 -2.27 -11.57 -12.13
C GLY A 203 -1.01 -11.36 -11.27
N ASP A 204 -0.36 -10.23 -11.49
CA ASP A 204 0.92 -9.88 -10.84
C ASP A 204 0.83 -9.83 -9.31
N GLU A 205 -0.33 -9.50 -8.77
CA GLU A 205 -0.55 -9.39 -7.33
C GLU A 205 -1.20 -10.63 -6.69
N GLY A 206 -1.35 -11.72 -7.47
CA GLY A 206 -1.87 -12.99 -6.98
C GLY A 206 -3.39 -13.11 -6.96
N GLY A 207 -4.15 -12.06 -7.28
CA GLY A 207 -5.60 -12.10 -7.49
C GLY A 207 -5.94 -12.75 -8.84
N PHE A 208 -7.16 -13.30 -8.97
CA PHE A 208 -7.62 -13.87 -10.24
C PHE A 208 -7.80 -12.79 -11.30
N ALA A 209 -7.53 -13.15 -12.56
CA ALA A 209 -7.66 -12.25 -13.72
C ALA A 209 -8.70 -12.80 -14.74
N PRO A 210 -9.96 -13.00 -14.34
CA PRO A 210 -11.00 -13.52 -15.25
C PRO A 210 -11.42 -12.44 -16.24
N ASN A 211 -11.88 -12.88 -17.42
CA ASN A 211 -12.47 -11.99 -18.41
C ASN A 211 -13.96 -11.78 -18.13
N LEU A 212 -14.28 -11.02 -17.05
CA LEU A 212 -15.63 -10.69 -16.65
C LEU A 212 -16.26 -9.65 -17.59
N ARG A 213 -17.58 -9.56 -17.60
CA ARG A 213 -18.35 -8.71 -18.52
C ARG A 213 -18.36 -7.23 -18.09
N SER A 214 -18.19 -6.96 -16.80
CA SER A 214 -18.22 -5.60 -16.24
C SER A 214 -17.54 -5.53 -14.87
N ASN A 215 -17.30 -4.30 -14.39
CA ASN A 215 -16.83 -4.05 -13.03
C ASN A 215 -17.85 -4.51 -11.96
N GLU A 216 -19.14 -4.39 -12.24
CA GLU A 216 -20.23 -4.87 -11.37
C GLU A 216 -20.19 -6.38 -11.21
N GLU A 217 -19.99 -7.14 -12.30
CA GLU A 217 -19.86 -8.60 -12.21
C GLU A 217 -18.68 -9.05 -11.35
N ALA A 218 -17.59 -8.26 -11.32
CA ALA A 218 -16.47 -8.54 -10.43
C ALA A 218 -16.90 -8.44 -8.96
N ILE A 219 -17.57 -7.36 -8.58
CA ILE A 219 -18.09 -7.18 -7.21
C ILE A 219 -19.07 -8.29 -6.86
N GLU A 220 -20.07 -8.55 -7.70
CA GLU A 220 -21.10 -9.55 -7.43
C GLU A 220 -20.51 -10.96 -7.29
N THR A 221 -19.50 -11.29 -8.09
CA THR A 221 -18.79 -12.58 -8.01
C THR A 221 -18.02 -12.72 -6.69
N ILE A 222 -17.40 -11.64 -6.20
CA ILE A 222 -16.75 -11.63 -4.90
C ILE A 222 -17.77 -11.79 -3.76
N LEU A 223 -18.88 -11.06 -3.80
CA LEU A 223 -19.94 -11.16 -2.78
C LEU A 223 -20.57 -12.56 -2.74
N GLU A 224 -20.72 -13.21 -3.90
CA GLU A 224 -21.13 -14.62 -3.98
C GLU A 224 -20.10 -15.53 -3.27
N ALA A 225 -18.80 -15.30 -3.49
CA ALA A 225 -17.76 -16.10 -2.87
C ALA A 225 -17.68 -15.89 -1.34
N VAL A 226 -17.82 -14.65 -0.85
CA VAL A 226 -17.89 -14.33 0.58
C VAL A 226 -19.03 -15.09 1.25
N THR A 227 -20.22 -15.06 0.63
CA THR A 227 -21.41 -15.76 1.15
C THR A 227 -21.23 -17.27 1.15
N LYS A 228 -20.61 -17.83 0.09
CA LYS A 228 -20.35 -19.29 0.01
C LYS A 228 -19.27 -19.76 0.98
N ALA A 229 -18.33 -18.91 1.31
CA ALA A 229 -17.35 -19.17 2.37
C ALA A 229 -17.96 -19.14 3.78
N GLY A 230 -19.24 -18.78 3.90
CA GLY A 230 -19.97 -18.75 5.17
C GLY A 230 -19.82 -17.44 5.96
N PHE A 231 -19.34 -16.38 5.33
CA PHE A 231 -19.18 -15.08 5.96
C PHE A 231 -20.30 -14.09 5.56
N SER A 232 -20.62 -13.19 6.47
CA SER A 232 -21.62 -12.14 6.23
C SER A 232 -21.02 -10.99 5.43
N VAL A 233 -21.67 -10.66 4.32
CA VAL A 233 -21.37 -9.47 3.52
C VAL A 233 -21.76 -8.22 4.32
N GLY A 234 -20.81 -7.27 4.45
CA GLY A 234 -21.02 -6.04 5.20
C GLY A 234 -20.80 -6.15 6.72
N GLY A 235 -20.81 -7.37 7.28
CA GLY A 235 -20.51 -7.64 8.68
C GLY A 235 -19.09 -8.16 8.88
N ASP A 236 -18.81 -9.33 8.32
CA ASP A 236 -17.50 -9.97 8.44
C ASP A 236 -16.51 -9.45 7.38
N CYS A 237 -16.99 -9.31 6.14
CA CYS A 237 -16.20 -8.84 5.01
C CYS A 237 -16.81 -7.59 4.39
N LEU A 238 -15.97 -6.60 4.16
CA LEU A 238 -16.26 -5.40 3.37
C LEU A 238 -15.43 -5.44 2.07
N LEU A 239 -15.68 -4.49 1.17
CA LEU A 239 -14.95 -4.35 -0.08
C LEU A 239 -14.09 -3.09 -0.05
N ALA A 240 -12.91 -3.17 -0.68
CA ALA A 240 -12.14 -2.02 -1.08
C ALA A 240 -11.84 -2.10 -2.59
N LEU A 241 -11.74 -0.96 -3.23
CA LEU A 241 -11.50 -0.84 -4.66
C LEU A 241 -10.30 0.05 -4.93
N ASP A 242 -9.55 -0.28 -5.96
CA ASP A 242 -8.57 0.59 -6.59
C ASP A 242 -8.88 0.64 -8.10
N PRO A 243 -9.61 1.65 -8.57
CA PRO A 243 -9.85 1.83 -9.99
C PRO A 243 -8.63 2.32 -10.75
N ALA A 244 -7.65 2.94 -10.10
CA ALA A 244 -6.54 3.66 -10.72
C ALA A 244 -7.04 4.65 -11.78
N ALA A 245 -7.87 5.60 -11.37
CA ALA A 245 -8.68 6.41 -12.30
C ALA A 245 -7.86 7.27 -13.27
N SER A 246 -6.59 7.55 -12.97
CA SER A 246 -5.66 8.22 -13.88
C SER A 246 -5.48 7.47 -15.21
N GLU A 247 -5.54 6.12 -15.20
CA GLU A 247 -5.35 5.27 -16.38
C GLU A 247 -6.45 5.42 -17.44
N PHE A 248 -7.63 5.84 -17.03
CA PHE A 248 -8.77 6.04 -17.94
C PHE A 248 -9.29 7.48 -17.95
N TYR A 249 -8.53 8.44 -17.44
CA TYR A 249 -8.80 9.87 -17.54
C TYR A 249 -8.13 10.47 -18.77
N ASP A 250 -8.87 11.21 -19.60
CA ASP A 250 -8.35 11.83 -20.81
C ASP A 250 -7.99 13.34 -20.65
N GLY A 251 -7.95 13.83 -19.41
CA GLY A 251 -7.74 15.23 -19.05
C GLY A 251 -9.04 16.05 -18.95
N ARG A 252 -10.19 15.46 -19.31
CA ARG A 252 -11.53 16.09 -19.24
C ARG A 252 -12.60 15.14 -18.76
N SER A 253 -12.44 13.84 -19.01
CA SER A 253 -13.46 12.83 -18.76
C SER A 253 -12.82 11.49 -18.40
N TYR A 254 -13.56 10.68 -17.66
CA TYR A 254 -13.24 9.31 -17.33
C TYR A 254 -13.89 8.38 -18.38
N VAL A 255 -13.08 7.61 -19.10
CA VAL A 255 -13.54 6.74 -20.20
C VAL A 255 -13.31 5.27 -19.84
N PHE A 256 -14.35 4.50 -19.61
CA PHE A 256 -14.26 3.07 -19.33
C PHE A 256 -13.94 2.31 -20.63
N LYS A 257 -12.65 2.20 -20.94
CA LYS A 257 -12.15 1.75 -22.25
C LYS A 257 -12.38 0.27 -22.50
N LYS A 258 -12.42 -0.54 -21.44
CA LYS A 258 -12.48 -2.01 -21.56
C LYS A 258 -13.90 -2.53 -21.52
N SER A 259 -14.78 -2.00 -20.67
CA SER A 259 -16.16 -2.46 -20.51
C SER A 259 -17.12 -1.83 -21.52
N ASP A 260 -17.92 -0.86 -21.11
CA ASP A 260 -19.04 -0.34 -21.88
C ASP A 260 -18.76 0.96 -22.64
N LYS A 261 -17.53 1.45 -22.56
CA LYS A 261 -17.06 2.67 -23.24
C LYS A 261 -17.78 3.95 -22.82
N ARG A 262 -18.48 3.93 -21.69
CA ARG A 262 -19.09 5.14 -21.15
C ARG A 262 -18.03 6.21 -20.87
N LYS A 263 -18.46 7.46 -21.00
CA LYS A 263 -17.64 8.63 -20.75
C LYS A 263 -18.33 9.48 -19.70
N LEU A 264 -17.61 9.78 -18.61
CA LEU A 264 -18.14 10.49 -17.44
C LEU A 264 -17.33 11.76 -17.19
N THR A 265 -18.00 12.88 -16.87
CA THR A 265 -17.36 14.07 -16.29
C THR A 265 -16.95 13.78 -14.85
N SER A 266 -16.22 14.69 -14.19
CA SER A 266 -15.86 14.53 -12.77
C SER A 266 -17.09 14.43 -11.88
N GLU A 267 -18.14 15.22 -12.12
CA GLU A 267 -19.41 15.19 -11.39
C GLU A 267 -20.14 13.86 -11.59
N GLU A 268 -20.17 13.36 -12.82
CA GLU A 268 -20.80 12.07 -13.14
C GLU A 268 -20.03 10.90 -12.53
N MET A 269 -18.69 10.99 -12.45
CA MET A 269 -17.86 10.00 -11.78
C MET A 269 -18.12 10.00 -10.25
N VAL A 270 -18.31 11.17 -9.65
CA VAL A 270 -18.71 11.28 -8.24
C VAL A 270 -20.09 10.65 -8.01
N ALA A 271 -21.06 10.92 -8.90
CA ALA A 271 -22.39 10.32 -8.82
C ALA A 271 -22.34 8.78 -8.99
N PHE A 272 -21.45 8.28 -9.86
CA PHE A 272 -21.20 6.85 -10.00
C PHE A 272 -20.71 6.23 -8.68
N TRP A 273 -19.72 6.84 -8.01
CA TRP A 273 -19.24 6.37 -6.71
C TRP A 273 -20.28 6.43 -5.61
N GLN A 274 -21.08 7.51 -5.55
CA GLN A 274 -22.19 7.61 -4.60
C GLN A 274 -23.20 6.46 -4.78
N ASN A 275 -23.54 6.14 -6.02
CA ASN A 275 -24.43 5.05 -6.35
C ASN A 275 -23.86 3.69 -5.94
N TRP A 276 -22.61 3.40 -6.29
CA TRP A 276 -21.94 2.14 -5.92
C TRP A 276 -21.80 1.94 -4.42
N CYS A 277 -21.41 2.98 -3.68
CA CYS A 277 -21.34 2.93 -2.22
C CYS A 277 -22.70 2.82 -1.53
N SER A 278 -23.80 3.07 -2.25
CA SER A 278 -25.15 2.82 -1.74
C SER A 278 -25.62 1.38 -1.97
N GLN A 279 -25.13 0.72 -3.01
CA GLN A 279 -25.51 -0.63 -3.42
C GLN A 279 -24.61 -1.72 -2.82
N TYR A 280 -23.32 -1.45 -2.69
CA TYR A 280 -22.31 -2.42 -2.29
C TYR A 280 -21.63 -2.02 -0.96
N PRO A 281 -21.14 -2.98 -0.17
CA PRO A 281 -20.50 -2.71 1.12
C PRO A 281 -19.05 -2.20 0.95
N ILE A 282 -18.87 -1.13 0.18
CA ILE A 282 -17.57 -0.52 -0.10
C ILE A 282 -17.16 0.35 1.07
N ILE A 283 -16.01 0.03 1.70
CA ILE A 283 -15.44 0.77 2.83
C ILE A 283 -14.32 1.72 2.39
N SER A 284 -13.65 1.42 1.28
CA SER A 284 -12.48 2.17 0.82
C SER A 284 -12.41 2.23 -0.70
N ILE A 285 -12.04 3.39 -1.24
CA ILE A 285 -11.75 3.62 -2.65
C ILE A 285 -10.40 4.33 -2.73
N GLU A 286 -9.44 3.69 -3.38
CA GLU A 286 -8.13 4.24 -3.71
C GLU A 286 -8.19 4.83 -5.11
N ASP A 287 -7.60 6.01 -5.30
CA ASP A 287 -7.53 6.74 -6.57
C ASP A 287 -8.83 6.68 -7.39
N GLY A 288 -9.94 7.00 -6.70
CA GLY A 288 -11.27 7.07 -7.31
C GLY A 288 -11.46 8.22 -8.31
N MET A 289 -10.51 9.16 -8.32
CA MET A 289 -10.37 10.25 -9.29
C MET A 289 -8.91 10.30 -9.74
N ALA A 290 -8.64 10.91 -10.90
CA ALA A 290 -7.29 11.06 -11.44
C ALA A 290 -6.41 11.97 -10.57
N GLU A 291 -5.10 11.70 -10.52
CA GLU A 291 -4.12 12.41 -9.69
C GLU A 291 -4.07 13.93 -9.95
N ASN A 292 -4.41 14.35 -11.16
CA ASN A 292 -4.44 15.77 -11.56
C ASN A 292 -5.84 16.42 -11.42
N ASP A 293 -6.91 15.67 -11.12
CA ASP A 293 -8.27 16.19 -10.96
C ASP A 293 -8.58 16.56 -9.50
N TRP A 294 -7.86 17.53 -8.95
CA TRP A 294 -8.04 18.01 -7.57
C TRP A 294 -9.45 18.52 -7.27
N ASN A 295 -10.15 19.07 -8.27
CA ASN A 295 -11.53 19.53 -8.14
C ASN A 295 -12.48 18.32 -8.03
N GLY A 296 -12.30 17.31 -8.87
CA GLY A 296 -13.06 16.06 -8.79
C GLY A 296 -12.82 15.34 -7.45
N TRP A 297 -11.59 15.30 -6.96
CA TRP A 297 -11.26 14.78 -5.64
C TRP A 297 -11.97 15.53 -4.51
N LYS A 298 -12.06 16.86 -4.60
CA LYS A 298 -12.80 17.66 -3.61
C LYS A 298 -14.27 17.32 -3.64
N LEU A 299 -14.88 17.26 -4.81
CA LEU A 299 -16.28 16.87 -4.98
C LEU A 299 -16.55 15.46 -4.43
N LEU A 300 -15.67 14.51 -4.71
CA LEU A 300 -15.78 13.13 -4.21
C LEU A 300 -15.69 13.10 -2.67
N THR A 301 -14.72 13.84 -2.09
CA THR A 301 -14.53 13.89 -0.64
C THR A 301 -15.74 14.48 0.06
N ASP A 302 -16.30 15.57 -0.46
CA ASP A 302 -17.51 16.18 0.11
C ASP A 302 -18.73 15.27 -0.01
N ALA A 303 -18.82 14.48 -1.08
CA ALA A 303 -19.97 13.62 -1.37
C ALA A 303 -20.02 12.35 -0.51
N ILE A 304 -18.88 11.68 -0.29
CA ILE A 304 -18.85 10.36 0.37
C ILE A 304 -17.76 10.19 1.43
N GLY A 305 -16.84 11.12 1.61
CA GLY A 305 -15.70 11.00 2.53
C GLY A 305 -16.07 10.80 4.00
N GLU A 306 -17.29 11.16 4.42
CA GLU A 306 -17.81 10.86 5.76
C GLU A 306 -18.16 9.37 5.96
N ARG A 307 -18.34 8.61 4.89
CA ARG A 307 -18.84 7.23 4.93
C ARG A 307 -17.85 6.22 4.35
N VAL A 308 -16.94 6.67 3.51
CA VAL A 308 -15.99 5.85 2.76
C VAL A 308 -14.60 6.41 2.93
N GLN A 309 -13.63 5.54 3.14
CA GLN A 309 -12.22 5.89 3.11
C GLN A 309 -11.82 6.20 1.67
N LEU A 310 -11.29 7.40 1.45
CA LEU A 310 -10.80 7.87 0.16
C LEU A 310 -9.29 7.99 0.23
N VAL A 311 -8.60 7.10 -0.48
CA VAL A 311 -7.16 6.92 -0.40
C VAL A 311 -6.49 7.57 -1.60
N GLY A 312 -5.55 8.50 -1.35
CA GLY A 312 -4.67 9.00 -2.40
C GLY A 312 -3.40 8.15 -2.47
N ASP A 313 -3.19 7.48 -3.60
CA ASP A 313 -1.94 6.83 -4.00
C ASP A 313 -1.16 7.76 -4.93
N ASP A 314 -1.48 7.79 -6.21
CA ASP A 314 -0.84 8.68 -7.19
C ASP A 314 -1.06 10.17 -6.86
N LEU A 315 -2.17 10.49 -6.19
CA LEU A 315 -2.46 11.84 -5.71
C LEU A 315 -1.41 12.37 -4.73
N PHE A 316 -0.83 11.52 -3.87
CA PHE A 316 0.06 11.92 -2.78
C PHE A 316 1.48 11.37 -2.88
N VAL A 317 1.67 10.26 -3.58
CA VAL A 317 2.97 9.58 -3.84
C VAL A 317 3.88 9.46 -2.62
N THR A 318 3.29 9.16 -1.45
CA THR A 318 4.00 9.10 -0.15
C THR A 318 4.79 10.38 0.19
N ASN A 319 4.38 11.53 -0.36
CA ASN A 319 5.08 12.80 -0.24
C ASN A 319 4.37 13.76 0.73
N THR A 320 5.08 14.24 1.75
CA THR A 320 4.53 15.14 2.79
C THR A 320 3.97 16.45 2.21
N SER A 321 4.58 16.99 1.15
CA SER A 321 4.12 18.24 0.54
C SER A 321 2.78 18.07 -0.19
N PHE A 322 2.61 16.97 -0.94
CA PHE A 322 1.33 16.64 -1.59
C PHE A 322 0.26 16.27 -0.56
N LEU A 323 0.63 15.52 0.48
CA LEU A 323 -0.30 15.21 1.56
C LEU A 323 -0.74 16.48 2.29
N GLN A 324 0.17 17.42 2.60
CA GLN A 324 -0.17 18.70 3.22
C GLN A 324 -1.13 19.51 2.36
N LYS A 325 -0.88 19.57 1.04
CA LYS A 325 -1.81 20.20 0.09
C LYS A 325 -3.21 19.57 0.17
N GLY A 326 -3.30 18.24 0.22
CA GLY A 326 -4.57 17.51 0.39
C GLY A 326 -5.26 17.82 1.72
N ILE A 327 -4.50 17.97 2.79
CA ILE A 327 -5.00 18.37 4.12
C ILE A 327 -5.61 19.77 4.05
N ASP A 328 -4.87 20.73 3.49
CA ASP A 328 -5.28 22.14 3.42
C ASP A 328 -6.53 22.33 2.56
N LEU A 329 -6.67 21.55 1.48
CA LEU A 329 -7.83 21.58 0.59
C LEU A 329 -9.00 20.72 1.09
N GLY A 330 -8.82 19.91 2.13
CA GLY A 330 -9.83 18.95 2.58
C GLY A 330 -10.15 17.88 1.54
N VAL A 331 -9.11 17.37 0.88
CA VAL A 331 -9.18 16.35 -0.19
C VAL A 331 -8.68 15.02 0.32
N ALA A 332 -9.38 13.92 0.00
CA ALA A 332 -9.17 12.56 0.50
C ALA A 332 -9.26 12.49 2.04
N ASN A 333 -9.15 11.32 2.63
CA ASN A 333 -9.12 11.14 4.09
C ASN A 333 -8.17 10.01 4.51
N SER A 334 -7.39 9.49 3.57
CA SER A 334 -6.39 8.45 3.73
C SER A 334 -5.27 8.61 2.72
N ILE A 335 -4.10 8.06 3.01
CA ILE A 335 -2.96 7.99 2.10
C ILE A 335 -2.47 6.55 1.96
N LEU A 336 -2.08 6.15 0.75
CA LEU A 336 -1.30 4.94 0.53
C LEU A 336 0.19 5.24 0.75
N ILE A 337 0.89 4.33 1.42
CA ILE A 337 2.31 4.47 1.75
C ILE A 337 3.10 3.41 1.00
N LYS A 338 3.88 3.84 0.04
CA LYS A 338 4.79 3.02 -0.75
C LYS A 338 6.22 3.52 -0.54
N VAL A 339 7.03 2.77 0.19
CA VAL A 339 8.38 3.20 0.60
C VAL A 339 9.27 3.68 -0.56
N ASN A 340 9.11 3.07 -1.75
CA ASN A 340 9.90 3.42 -2.92
C ASN A 340 9.41 4.64 -3.70
N GLN A 341 8.20 5.16 -3.41
CA GLN A 341 7.71 6.42 -4.01
C GLN A 341 8.45 7.64 -3.49
N ILE A 342 9.02 7.55 -2.29
CA ILE A 342 9.74 8.66 -1.65
C ILE A 342 11.25 8.38 -1.49
N GLY A 343 11.67 7.17 -1.13
CA GLY A 343 13.03 6.70 -1.26
C GLY A 343 13.87 6.62 0.02
N THR A 344 13.36 7.02 1.21
CA THR A 344 13.99 6.78 2.51
C THR A 344 12.97 6.35 3.56
N LEU A 345 13.43 5.67 4.60
CA LEU A 345 12.60 5.29 5.73
C LEU A 345 12.14 6.51 6.53
N THR A 346 13.03 7.47 6.77
CA THR A 346 12.72 8.69 7.53
C THR A 346 11.64 9.52 6.85
N GLU A 347 11.72 9.74 5.52
CA GLU A 347 10.66 10.44 4.78
C GLU A 347 9.33 9.66 4.81
N THR A 348 9.40 8.33 4.72
CA THR A 348 8.21 7.46 4.82
C THR A 348 7.53 7.60 6.19
N LEU A 349 8.30 7.53 7.28
CA LEU A 349 7.77 7.68 8.63
C LEU A 349 7.19 9.08 8.86
N ALA A 350 7.84 10.13 8.36
CA ALA A 350 7.33 11.50 8.44
C ALA A 350 5.97 11.66 7.72
N CYS A 351 5.80 11.00 6.58
CA CYS A 351 4.53 11.02 5.85
C CYS A 351 3.40 10.30 6.61
N ILE A 352 3.70 9.14 7.21
CA ILE A 352 2.75 8.40 8.06
C ILE A 352 2.34 9.25 9.27
N GLU A 353 3.33 9.85 9.94
CA GLU A 353 3.09 10.71 11.12
C GLU A 353 2.22 11.92 10.77
N LEU A 354 2.51 12.59 9.64
CA LEU A 354 1.72 13.72 9.15
C LEU A 354 0.26 13.32 8.92
N ALA A 355 0.01 12.18 8.27
CA ALA A 355 -1.34 11.66 8.06
C ALA A 355 -2.07 11.45 9.39
N GLN A 356 -1.45 10.71 10.32
CA GLN A 356 -2.05 10.35 11.61
C GLN A 356 -2.32 11.58 12.49
N LYS A 357 -1.40 12.56 12.53
CA LYS A 357 -1.58 13.82 13.28
C LYS A 357 -2.78 14.64 12.79
N HIS A 358 -3.11 14.52 11.50
CA HIS A 358 -4.27 15.19 10.90
C HIS A 358 -5.52 14.30 10.84
N GLY A 359 -5.55 13.20 11.61
CA GLY A 359 -6.70 12.31 11.69
C GLY A 359 -6.98 11.54 10.40
N ARG A 360 -6.02 11.41 9.50
CA ARG A 360 -6.10 10.60 8.28
C ARG A 360 -5.51 9.22 8.53
N THR A 361 -6.04 8.22 7.87
CA THR A 361 -5.46 6.88 7.90
C THR A 361 -4.29 6.78 6.94
N ALA A 362 -3.34 5.90 7.27
CA ALA A 362 -2.24 5.52 6.40
C ALA A 362 -2.33 4.00 6.14
N ILE A 363 -2.23 3.58 4.88
CA ILE A 363 -2.26 2.17 4.48
C ILE A 363 -0.87 1.81 3.99
N ILE A 364 -0.21 0.88 4.66
CA ILE A 364 1.11 0.41 4.21
C ILE A 364 0.90 -0.51 3.01
N SER A 365 1.60 -0.23 1.91
CA SER A 365 1.35 -0.90 0.64
C SER A 365 2.60 -1.52 0.03
N HIS A 366 2.38 -2.64 -0.67
CA HIS A 366 3.31 -3.25 -1.61
C HIS A 366 3.36 -2.47 -2.94
N ARG A 367 4.15 -3.00 -3.87
CA ARG A 367 4.11 -2.62 -5.29
C ARG A 367 3.76 -3.83 -6.17
N SER A 368 3.46 -3.58 -7.44
CA SER A 368 3.19 -4.67 -8.41
C SER A 368 4.40 -5.57 -8.62
N GLY A 369 5.61 -5.03 -8.67
CA GLY A 369 6.88 -5.79 -8.65
C GLY A 369 7.44 -5.89 -7.24
N GLU A 370 7.26 -7.04 -6.60
CA GLU A 370 7.69 -7.32 -5.24
C GLU A 370 8.84 -8.32 -5.19
N THR A 371 9.43 -8.45 -4.01
CA THR A 371 10.36 -9.51 -3.65
C THR A 371 9.80 -10.28 -2.45
N GLU A 372 10.53 -11.28 -1.94
CA GLU A 372 10.18 -11.97 -0.69
C GLU A 372 10.42 -11.12 0.57
N ASP A 373 10.99 -9.93 0.43
CA ASP A 373 11.28 -9.04 1.55
C ASP A 373 10.00 -8.59 2.27
N PRO A 374 9.82 -8.89 3.58
CA PRO A 374 8.63 -8.57 4.33
C PRO A 374 8.69 -7.22 5.07
N PHE A 375 9.63 -6.32 4.78
CA PHE A 375 9.85 -5.07 5.53
C PHE A 375 8.54 -4.31 5.83
N ILE A 376 7.65 -4.20 4.85
CA ILE A 376 6.40 -3.47 5.00
C ILE A 376 5.44 -4.08 6.03
N ALA A 377 5.56 -5.36 6.34
CA ALA A 377 4.79 -6.00 7.42
C ALA A 377 5.24 -5.49 8.79
N ASP A 378 6.56 -5.43 9.02
CA ASP A 378 7.13 -4.85 10.24
C ASP A 378 6.80 -3.36 10.35
N LEU A 379 6.90 -2.60 9.25
CA LEU A 379 6.55 -1.17 9.18
C LEU A 379 5.09 -0.91 9.56
N ALA A 380 4.16 -1.74 9.07
CA ALA A 380 2.74 -1.59 9.37
C ALA A 380 2.43 -1.74 10.87
N VAL A 381 3.09 -2.69 11.54
CA VAL A 381 2.94 -2.89 12.99
C VAL A 381 3.70 -1.82 13.77
N ALA A 382 4.91 -1.47 13.34
CA ALA A 382 5.74 -0.44 13.96
C ALA A 382 5.00 0.90 14.10
N THR A 383 4.35 1.33 13.04
CA THR A 383 3.63 2.61 12.97
C THR A 383 2.21 2.56 13.51
N ASN A 384 1.72 1.36 13.93
CA ASN A 384 0.31 1.12 14.24
C ASN A 384 -0.63 1.67 13.15
N ALA A 385 -0.24 1.57 11.87
CA ALA A 385 -1.00 2.11 10.75
C ALA A 385 -2.42 1.52 10.66
N GLY A 386 -2.59 0.30 11.16
CA GLY A 386 -3.89 -0.37 11.28
C GLY A 386 -4.40 -0.98 9.98
N GLN A 387 -3.76 -0.72 8.84
CA GLN A 387 -4.15 -1.24 7.53
C GLN A 387 -2.92 -1.59 6.69
N ILE A 388 -3.03 -2.65 5.87
CA ILE A 388 -2.00 -3.07 4.90
C ILE A 388 -2.66 -3.53 3.59
N LYS A 389 -2.09 -3.10 2.46
CA LYS A 389 -2.43 -3.56 1.12
C LYS A 389 -1.21 -4.30 0.55
N THR A 390 -1.24 -5.63 0.51
CA THR A 390 -0.06 -6.42 0.10
C THR A 390 -0.41 -7.58 -0.83
N GLY A 391 -1.40 -7.35 -1.70
CA GLY A 391 -1.82 -8.30 -2.73
C GLY A 391 -2.74 -9.39 -2.20
N SER A 392 -2.78 -10.50 -2.94
CA SER A 392 -3.68 -11.62 -2.69
C SER A 392 -3.07 -12.69 -1.79
N LEU A 393 -3.78 -13.81 -1.68
CA LEU A 393 -3.44 -14.99 -0.89
C LEU A 393 -2.75 -16.08 -1.72
N SER A 394 -2.06 -15.66 -2.76
CA SER A 394 -1.22 -16.49 -3.64
C SER A 394 0.01 -15.70 -4.07
N ARG A 395 1.05 -16.38 -4.56
CA ARG A 395 2.41 -15.89 -4.87
C ARG A 395 3.22 -15.57 -3.59
N THR A 396 4.42 -16.13 -3.52
CA THR A 396 5.27 -16.05 -2.32
C THR A 396 5.66 -14.63 -1.95
N ASP A 397 5.86 -13.77 -2.96
CA ASP A 397 6.15 -12.34 -2.79
C ASP A 397 5.07 -11.58 -2.00
N ARG A 398 3.81 -12.04 -2.07
CA ARG A 398 2.68 -11.48 -1.29
C ARG A 398 2.56 -12.18 0.07
N ILE A 399 2.56 -13.51 0.05
CA ILE A 399 2.40 -14.35 1.24
C ILE A 399 3.51 -14.13 2.26
N ALA A 400 4.73 -13.78 1.84
CA ALA A 400 5.84 -13.48 2.75
C ALA A 400 5.48 -12.40 3.78
N LYS A 401 4.75 -11.34 3.38
CA LYS A 401 4.29 -10.26 4.25
C LYS A 401 3.23 -10.76 5.23
N TYR A 402 2.25 -11.53 4.76
CA TYR A 402 1.22 -12.13 5.62
C TYR A 402 1.83 -13.10 6.64
N ASN A 403 2.78 -13.94 6.22
CA ASN A 403 3.47 -14.86 7.11
C ASN A 403 4.31 -14.11 8.17
N GLN A 404 4.91 -12.97 7.81
CA GLN A 404 5.61 -12.12 8.77
C GLN A 404 4.64 -11.53 9.81
N LEU A 405 3.47 -11.06 9.40
CA LEU A 405 2.44 -10.58 10.33
C LEU A 405 1.95 -11.68 11.29
N LEU A 406 1.85 -12.93 10.83
CA LEU A 406 1.54 -14.06 11.73
C LEU A 406 2.64 -14.28 12.78
N ARG A 407 3.93 -14.19 12.40
CA ARG A 407 5.05 -14.29 13.35
C ARG A 407 5.02 -13.14 14.35
N ILE A 408 4.73 -11.92 13.90
CA ILE A 408 4.60 -10.75 14.78
C ILE A 408 3.42 -10.91 15.74
N GLU A 409 2.26 -11.41 15.27
CA GLU A 409 1.10 -11.69 16.14
C GLU A 409 1.47 -12.71 17.22
N GLU A 410 2.22 -13.77 16.87
CA GLU A 410 2.69 -14.78 17.81
C GLU A 410 3.68 -14.20 18.83
N ASP A 411 4.65 -13.36 18.40
CA ASP A 411 5.60 -12.71 19.29
C ASP A 411 4.92 -11.73 20.25
N LEU A 412 3.92 -10.99 19.80
CA LEU A 412 3.12 -10.07 20.61
C LEU A 412 2.21 -10.79 21.63
N ARG A 413 1.87 -12.04 21.40
CA ARG A 413 1.02 -12.85 22.28
C ARG A 413 -0.29 -12.12 22.64
N GLY A 414 -0.67 -12.09 23.91
CA GLY A 414 -1.88 -11.42 24.40
C GLY A 414 -1.88 -9.88 24.30
N SER A 415 -0.76 -9.25 23.90
CA SER A 415 -0.69 -7.82 23.66
C SER A 415 -1.05 -7.42 22.22
N ALA A 416 -1.12 -8.38 21.29
CA ALA A 416 -1.53 -8.16 19.92
C ALA A 416 -2.94 -7.55 19.85
N LYS A 417 -3.12 -6.56 18.98
CA LYS A 417 -4.42 -5.93 18.73
C LYS A 417 -4.76 -6.03 17.27
N TYR A 418 -5.91 -6.61 16.96
CA TYR A 418 -6.49 -6.54 15.63
C TYR A 418 -7.66 -5.54 15.67
N PRO A 419 -7.58 -4.41 14.95
CA PRO A 419 -8.53 -3.32 15.11
C PRO A 419 -9.87 -3.59 14.39
N GLY A 420 -9.92 -4.51 13.42
CA GLY A 420 -11.10 -4.74 12.62
C GLY A 420 -11.63 -3.44 12.00
N GLN A 421 -12.95 -3.24 12.05
CA GLN A 421 -13.56 -2.03 11.49
C GLN A 421 -13.05 -0.72 12.15
N SER A 422 -12.48 -0.76 13.35
CA SER A 422 -11.96 0.44 14.01
C SER A 422 -10.67 0.99 13.36
N ALA A 423 -10.03 0.24 12.46
CA ALA A 423 -8.93 0.73 11.64
C ALA A 423 -9.35 1.91 10.73
N PHE A 424 -10.63 1.99 10.40
CA PHE A 424 -11.23 3.05 9.57
C PHE A 424 -11.78 4.18 10.47
N TYR A 425 -10.97 4.68 11.39
CA TYR A 425 -11.38 5.60 12.46
C TYR A 425 -11.93 6.94 11.95
N GLN A 426 -11.50 7.40 10.79
CA GLN A 426 -11.96 8.63 10.16
C GLN A 426 -13.46 8.58 9.85
N ILE A 427 -13.94 7.45 9.31
CA ILE A 427 -15.34 7.20 9.03
C ILE A 427 -16.17 7.04 10.32
N GLN A 428 -15.60 6.40 11.34
CA GLN A 428 -16.29 6.15 12.62
C GLN A 428 -16.43 7.41 13.47
N ASN A 429 -15.47 8.33 13.42
CA ASN A 429 -15.54 9.60 14.15
C ASN A 429 -16.73 10.44 13.69
N THR A 430 -17.07 10.42 12.43
CA THR A 430 -18.23 11.13 11.87
C THR A 430 -19.56 10.53 12.35
N LYS A 431 -19.66 9.20 12.47
CA LYS A 431 -20.87 8.54 13.05
C LYS A 431 -21.09 8.94 14.51
N ARG A 432 -20.00 9.08 15.30
CA ARG A 432 -20.09 9.51 16.72
C ARG A 432 -20.51 10.98 16.84
N SER A 433 -20.04 11.88 16.00
CA SER A 433 -20.43 13.29 15.99
C SER A 433 -21.91 13.46 15.60
N ASN A 434 -22.37 12.78 14.56
CA ASN A 434 -23.76 12.78 14.14
C ASN A 434 -24.73 12.20 15.20
N THR A 435 -24.31 11.16 15.91
CA THR A 435 -25.11 10.61 17.02
C THR A 435 -25.18 11.56 18.20
N LYS A 436 -24.09 12.27 18.53
CA LYS A 436 -24.09 13.31 19.58
C LYS A 436 -24.95 14.51 19.17
N GLN A 437 -24.87 14.99 17.93
CA GLN A 437 -25.70 16.07 17.42
C GLN A 437 -27.19 15.70 17.36
N LYS A 438 -27.53 14.48 16.92
CA LYS A 438 -28.91 13.99 16.95
C LYS A 438 -29.46 13.89 18.38
N LYS A 439 -28.65 13.40 19.34
CA LYS A 439 -29.04 13.37 20.77
C LYS A 439 -29.21 14.78 21.34
N ALA A 440 -28.32 15.72 21.02
CA ALA A 440 -28.42 17.10 21.47
C ALA A 440 -29.65 17.80 20.89
N ARG A 441 -29.97 17.62 19.60
CA ARG A 441 -31.18 18.14 18.96
C ARG A 441 -32.46 17.53 19.53
N ALA A 442 -32.46 16.23 19.84
CA ALA A 442 -33.59 15.56 20.47
C ALA A 442 -33.81 16.00 21.92
N GLN A 443 -32.75 16.37 22.67
CA GLN A 443 -32.85 16.95 23.99
C GLN A 443 -33.32 18.42 23.97
N ALA A 444 -32.88 19.21 22.98
CA ALA A 444 -33.34 20.59 22.79
C ALA A 444 -34.82 20.67 22.36
N ALA A 445 -35.32 19.69 21.59
CA ALA A 445 -36.72 19.62 21.18
C ALA A 445 -37.69 19.11 22.29
N ARG A 446 -37.14 18.64 23.44
CA ARG A 446 -37.91 18.19 24.62
C ARG A 446 -37.95 19.20 25.75
N ARG A 447 -37.27 20.33 25.59
CA ARG A 447 -37.35 21.51 26.43
C ARG A 447 -38.19 22.60 25.75
#